data_a8ff5633d7dc7f19d47060e671e196eb
#
_entry.id   a8ff5633d7dc7f19d47060e671e196eb
#
_cell.length_a   1.000
_cell.length_b   1.000
_cell.length_c   1.000
_cell.angle_alpha   90.00
_cell.angle_beta   90.00
_cell.angle_gamma   90.00
#
_symmetry.space_group_name_H-M   'P 1'
#
loop_
_entity.id
_entity.type
_entity.pdbx_description
1 polymer ?
#
loop_
_entity_poly.entity_id
_entity_poly.type
_entity_poly.pdbx_seq_one_letter_code
_entity_poly.pdbx_strand_id
1 'polypeptide(L)'
;IFDNGDSSMSLGYLQTDKSSLIEKNALALSFINKKLDTSFLIGHSNEKNGFLNNSFEGALSVEKNNPTNFIAFKKNKKTKMGELMFVSSLGTTDVKNNNNSLIRNIDDVFTSSFAINYSKPNILFNNSNLNFSILQPQRVESGSMTYDIPGLNDKDGSLNYTTYTSDLDPSGRQVDLSIKYSIANKTGIKYIIENKLTNDHGHVSRDNLDYQIAASMMFDF
;
A
#
# COMPACT_ATOMS: atom_id res chain seq x y z
N ILE A 1 11.78 -23.76 -2.45
CA ILE A 1 11.29 -23.70 -1.07
C ILE A 1 12.24 -24.51 -0.22
N PHE A 2 12.79 -23.89 0.81
CA PHE A 2 13.53 -24.56 1.87
C PHE A 2 12.69 -24.52 3.15
N ASP A 3 12.48 -25.67 3.81
CA ASP A 3 11.72 -25.76 5.06
C ASP A 3 12.42 -26.78 5.97
N ASN A 4 12.80 -26.37 7.17
CA ASN A 4 13.41 -27.22 8.20
C ASN A 4 12.47 -27.48 9.39
N GLY A 5 11.16 -27.24 9.23
CA GLY A 5 10.17 -27.37 10.28
C GLY A 5 9.97 -26.08 11.11
N ASP A 6 11.04 -25.46 11.59
CA ASP A 6 11.00 -24.21 12.40
C ASP A 6 11.07 -22.94 11.56
N SER A 7 11.68 -23.01 10.38
CA SER A 7 11.84 -21.89 9.47
C SER A 7 11.66 -22.33 8.03
N SER A 8 11.12 -21.43 7.22
CA SER A 8 11.01 -21.65 5.77
C SER A 8 11.47 -20.44 4.99
N MET A 9 12.02 -20.70 3.81
CA MET A 9 12.41 -19.69 2.84
C MET A 9 11.76 -20.01 1.49
N SER A 10 11.18 -19.04 0.84
CA SER A 10 10.56 -19.21 -0.47
C SER A 10 10.86 -18.05 -1.39
N LEU A 11 10.98 -18.34 -2.68
CA LEU A 11 11.10 -17.38 -3.75
C LEU A 11 9.78 -17.36 -4.51
N GLY A 12 9.22 -16.18 -4.69
CA GLY A 12 7.98 -15.95 -5.43
C GLY A 12 8.20 -15.03 -6.62
N TYR A 13 7.53 -15.32 -7.73
CA TYR A 13 7.44 -14.43 -8.88
C TYR A 13 5.97 -14.15 -9.18
N LEU A 14 5.66 -12.89 -9.45
CA LEU A 14 4.33 -12.42 -9.81
C LEU A 14 4.43 -11.59 -11.08
N GLN A 15 3.49 -11.79 -11.99
CA GLN A 15 3.34 -10.96 -13.18
C GLN A 15 1.86 -10.64 -13.35
N THR A 16 1.53 -9.37 -13.58
CA THR A 16 0.16 -8.98 -13.95
C THR A 16 -0.10 -9.32 -15.40
N ASP A 17 -1.37 -9.53 -15.75
CA ASP A 17 -1.78 -9.76 -17.13
C ASP A 17 -1.46 -8.54 -18.00
N LYS A 18 -1.08 -8.79 -19.26
CA LYS A 18 -0.80 -7.75 -20.26
C LYS A 18 -2.01 -6.89 -20.60
N SER A 19 -3.22 -7.32 -20.24
CA SER A 19 -4.46 -6.55 -20.39
C SER A 19 -4.68 -5.51 -19.29
N SER A 20 -3.88 -5.52 -18.22
CA SER A 20 -3.98 -4.53 -17.15
C SER A 20 -3.39 -3.18 -17.60
N LEU A 21 -4.00 -2.08 -17.16
CA LEU A 21 -3.52 -0.71 -17.42
C LEU A 21 -2.07 -0.50 -16.99
N ILE A 22 -1.60 -1.25 -15.99
CA ILE A 22 -0.23 -1.22 -15.49
C ILE A 22 0.32 -2.65 -15.55
N GLU A 23 1.28 -2.88 -16.45
CA GLU A 23 2.03 -4.13 -16.42
C GLU A 23 3.04 -4.08 -15.28
N LYS A 24 2.95 -5.06 -14.38
CA LYS A 24 3.83 -5.19 -13.23
C LYS A 24 4.41 -6.59 -13.15
N ASN A 25 5.69 -6.69 -12.90
CA ASN A 25 6.33 -7.92 -12.49
C ASN A 25 7.02 -7.72 -11.14
N ALA A 26 7.06 -8.77 -10.34
CA ALA A 26 7.71 -8.73 -9.04
C ALA A 26 8.39 -10.05 -8.72
N LEU A 27 9.56 -9.96 -8.10
CA LEU A 27 10.30 -11.06 -7.53
C LEU A 27 10.47 -10.80 -6.04
N ALA A 28 10.15 -11.79 -5.20
CA ALA A 28 10.27 -11.62 -3.76
C ALA A 28 10.83 -12.87 -3.09
N LEU A 29 11.73 -12.66 -2.14
CA LEU A 29 12.26 -13.65 -1.23
C LEU A 29 11.56 -13.50 0.12
N SER A 30 10.91 -14.57 0.57
CA SER A 30 10.24 -14.64 1.87
C SER A 30 11.01 -15.52 2.82
N PHE A 31 11.20 -15.06 4.03
CA PHE A 31 11.75 -15.81 5.15
C PHE A 31 10.73 -15.84 6.29
N ILE A 32 10.35 -17.02 6.77
CA ILE A 32 9.36 -17.23 7.82
C ILE A 32 10.00 -18.03 8.95
N ASN A 33 9.97 -17.49 10.17
CA ASN A 33 10.29 -18.24 11.37
C ASN A 33 8.98 -18.60 12.08
N LYS A 34 8.61 -19.89 12.01
CA LYS A 34 7.35 -20.41 12.55
C LYS A 34 7.35 -20.39 14.10
N LYS A 35 8.50 -20.61 14.72
CA LYS A 35 8.64 -20.61 16.20
C LYS A 35 8.45 -19.23 16.79
N LEU A 36 8.97 -18.21 16.13
CA LEU A 36 8.84 -16.81 16.56
C LEU A 36 7.60 -16.14 15.97
N ASP A 37 6.88 -16.81 15.09
CA ASP A 37 5.74 -16.29 14.31
C ASP A 37 6.08 -14.94 13.65
N THR A 38 7.21 -14.92 12.94
CA THR A 38 7.81 -13.73 12.34
C THR A 38 8.13 -14.02 10.89
N SER A 39 7.84 -13.08 9.99
CA SER A 39 8.26 -13.17 8.60
C SER A 39 8.88 -11.88 8.10
N PHE A 40 9.84 -12.04 7.19
CA PHE A 40 10.47 -11.00 6.42
C PHE A 40 10.25 -11.26 4.94
N LEU A 41 10.05 -10.20 4.18
CA LEU A 41 9.96 -10.23 2.74
C LEU A 41 10.90 -9.16 2.19
N ILE A 42 11.73 -9.53 1.23
CA ILE A 42 12.55 -8.60 0.45
C ILE A 42 12.17 -8.82 -1.01
N GLY A 43 11.88 -7.76 -1.74
CA GLY A 43 11.46 -7.91 -3.11
C GLY A 43 11.88 -6.76 -4.00
N HIS A 44 11.77 -7.04 -5.28
CA HIS A 44 11.97 -6.12 -6.38
C HIS A 44 10.76 -6.22 -7.30
N SER A 45 10.16 -5.10 -7.64
CA SER A 45 9.10 -5.03 -8.63
C SER A 45 9.44 -4.00 -9.69
N ASN A 46 8.86 -4.17 -10.88
CA ASN A 46 9.02 -3.24 -11.98
C ASN A 46 7.65 -2.93 -12.56
N GLU A 47 7.33 -1.65 -12.67
CA GLU A 47 6.09 -1.16 -13.25
C GLU A 47 6.37 -0.51 -14.60
N LYS A 48 5.55 -0.81 -15.61
CA LYS A 48 5.66 -0.20 -16.92
C LYS A 48 4.73 0.99 -17.05
N ASN A 49 5.24 2.09 -17.60
CA ASN A 49 4.51 3.32 -17.86
C ASN A 49 3.85 3.94 -16.62
N GLY A 50 4.37 3.64 -15.43
CA GLY A 50 3.82 4.13 -14.18
C GLY A 50 4.68 3.76 -12.99
N PHE A 51 4.30 4.22 -11.80
CA PHE A 51 4.89 3.85 -10.53
C PHE A 51 3.84 3.95 -9.40
N LEU A 52 4.03 3.20 -8.33
CA LEU A 52 3.10 3.13 -7.20
C LEU A 52 1.63 2.86 -7.60
N ASN A 53 1.43 1.98 -8.60
CA ASN A 53 0.13 1.65 -9.21
C ASN A 53 -0.59 2.82 -9.90
N ASN A 54 0.10 3.89 -10.25
CA ASN A 54 -0.43 4.98 -11.06
C ASN A 54 0.19 4.94 -12.45
N SER A 55 -0.63 5.03 -13.50
CA SER A 55 -0.15 5.15 -14.88
C SER A 55 0.07 6.61 -15.25
N PHE A 56 1.12 6.86 -16.03
CA PHE A 56 1.49 8.18 -16.54
C PHE A 56 1.60 8.10 -18.05
N GLU A 57 0.73 8.81 -18.76
CA GLU A 57 0.61 8.73 -20.23
C GLU A 57 0.66 10.11 -20.87
N GLY A 58 0.87 10.12 -22.19
CA GLY A 58 0.89 11.35 -23.00
C GLY A 58 2.02 12.29 -22.61
N ALA A 59 1.70 13.56 -22.41
CA ALA A 59 2.66 14.61 -22.09
C ALA A 59 3.34 14.44 -20.70
N LEU A 60 2.76 13.63 -19.81
CA LEU A 60 3.30 13.34 -18.48
C LEU A 60 3.82 11.90 -18.38
N SER A 61 4.16 11.25 -19.47
CA SER A 61 4.61 9.87 -19.49
C SER A 61 5.96 9.71 -18.77
N VAL A 62 6.11 8.60 -18.05
CA VAL A 62 7.38 8.12 -17.49
C VAL A 62 7.94 7.00 -18.34
N GLU A 63 9.18 6.56 -18.12
CA GLU A 63 9.74 5.42 -18.84
C GLU A 63 9.01 4.10 -18.55
N LYS A 64 9.27 3.12 -19.44
CA LYS A 64 8.63 1.80 -19.39
C LYS A 64 9.06 0.93 -18.20
N ASN A 65 10.13 1.30 -17.49
CA ASN A 65 10.70 0.47 -16.43
C ASN A 65 11.01 1.32 -15.22
N ASN A 66 10.13 1.25 -14.20
CA ASN A 66 10.29 1.95 -12.95
C ASN A 66 10.43 0.92 -11.82
N PRO A 67 11.67 0.59 -11.43
CA PRO A 67 11.94 -0.42 -10.42
C PRO A 67 11.61 0.08 -9.01
N THR A 68 11.01 -0.79 -8.21
CA THR A 68 10.78 -0.59 -6.78
C THR A 68 11.46 -1.71 -6.00
N ASN A 69 12.35 -1.36 -5.09
CA ASN A 69 12.88 -2.28 -4.08
C ASN A 69 12.08 -2.12 -2.79
N PHE A 70 11.68 -3.21 -2.16
CA PHE A 70 10.90 -3.16 -0.94
C PHE A 70 11.28 -4.22 0.07
N ILE A 71 11.07 -3.90 1.32
CA ILE A 71 11.15 -4.83 2.44
C ILE A 71 9.84 -4.80 3.21
N ALA A 72 9.41 -5.93 3.73
CA ALA A 72 8.27 -6.02 4.63
C ALA A 72 8.57 -6.93 5.81
N PHE A 73 7.98 -6.59 6.93
CA PHE A 73 8.10 -7.32 8.18
C PHE A 73 6.71 -7.62 8.73
N LYS A 74 6.52 -8.85 9.22
CA LYS A 74 5.30 -9.25 9.92
C LYS A 74 5.68 -10.00 11.19
N LYS A 75 5.00 -9.67 12.28
CA LYS A 75 5.10 -10.36 13.57
C LYS A 75 3.72 -10.65 14.09
N ASN A 76 3.46 -11.91 14.43
CA ASN A 76 2.27 -12.30 15.19
C ASN A 76 2.68 -12.66 16.63
N LYS A 77 1.77 -12.39 17.57
CA LYS A 77 1.92 -12.81 18.96
C LYS A 77 0.58 -13.31 19.47
N LYS A 78 0.47 -14.60 19.69
CA LYS A 78 -0.69 -15.23 20.33
C LYS A 78 -0.55 -15.13 21.85
N THR A 79 -1.63 -14.72 22.49
CA THR A 79 -1.73 -14.61 23.95
C THR A 79 -3.01 -15.29 24.43
N LYS A 80 -3.16 -15.50 25.75
CA LYS A 80 -4.43 -15.98 26.32
C LYS A 80 -5.59 -15.01 26.09
N MET A 81 -5.28 -13.73 25.89
CA MET A 81 -6.28 -12.66 25.70
C MET A 81 -6.68 -12.44 24.25
N GLY A 82 -5.93 -12.94 23.27
CA GLY A 82 -6.14 -12.75 21.85
C GLY A 82 -4.85 -12.82 21.05
N GLU A 83 -4.92 -12.44 19.79
CA GLU A 83 -3.79 -12.41 18.86
C GLU A 83 -3.48 -10.98 18.41
N LEU A 84 -2.23 -10.58 18.53
CA LEU A 84 -1.71 -9.30 18.05
C LEU A 84 -0.86 -9.55 16.81
N MET A 85 -1.13 -8.83 15.73
CA MET A 85 -0.36 -8.84 14.51
C MET A 85 0.17 -7.43 14.23
N PHE A 86 1.44 -7.35 13.93
CA PHE A 86 2.11 -6.15 13.40
C PHE A 86 2.64 -6.42 12.00
N VAL A 87 2.42 -5.50 11.07
CA VAL A 87 2.97 -5.52 9.71
C VAL A 87 3.54 -4.16 9.41
N SER A 88 4.68 -4.10 8.75
CA SER A 88 5.24 -2.86 8.20
C SER A 88 5.94 -3.12 6.88
N SER A 89 5.96 -2.13 6.01
CA SER A 89 6.75 -2.17 4.77
C SER A 89 7.41 -0.82 4.49
N LEU A 90 8.54 -0.90 3.81
CA LEU A 90 9.30 0.23 3.28
C LEU A 90 9.64 -0.07 1.83
N GLY A 91 9.63 0.95 0.98
CA GLY A 91 9.96 0.81 -0.43
C GLY A 91 10.67 2.03 -0.98
N THR A 92 11.53 1.79 -1.97
CA THR A 92 12.19 2.85 -2.75
C THR A 92 11.95 2.59 -4.22
N THR A 93 11.40 3.56 -4.93
CA THR A 93 11.12 3.49 -6.37
C THR A 93 12.02 4.47 -7.11
N ASP A 94 12.81 3.95 -8.04
CA ASP A 94 13.58 4.74 -9.02
C ASP A 94 12.70 4.97 -10.25
N VAL A 95 12.22 6.21 -10.41
CA VAL A 95 11.36 6.58 -11.54
C VAL A 95 12.20 7.21 -12.64
N LYS A 96 12.18 6.60 -13.83
CA LYS A 96 12.95 7.06 -14.97
C LYS A 96 12.14 7.99 -15.86
N ASN A 97 12.80 9.05 -16.30
CA ASN A 97 12.21 10.07 -17.15
C ASN A 97 12.10 9.61 -18.60
N ASN A 98 10.99 9.96 -19.22
CA ASN A 98 10.84 9.86 -20.68
C ASN A 98 11.27 11.19 -21.33
N ASN A 99 12.24 11.16 -22.22
CA ASN A 99 12.77 12.35 -22.90
C ASN A 99 11.71 13.16 -23.70
N ASN A 100 10.60 12.56 -24.03
CA ASN A 100 9.48 13.20 -24.74
C ASN A 100 8.36 13.68 -23.79
N SER A 101 8.62 13.69 -22.48
CA SER A 101 7.67 14.09 -21.45
C SER A 101 7.91 15.53 -21.00
N LEU A 102 6.86 16.16 -20.48
CA LEU A 102 6.99 17.41 -19.73
C LEU A 102 7.60 17.18 -18.34
N ILE A 103 7.64 15.95 -17.85
CA ILE A 103 8.35 15.60 -16.63
C ILE A 103 9.85 15.58 -16.95
N ARG A 104 10.62 16.43 -16.26
CA ARG A 104 12.07 16.56 -16.43
C ARG A 104 12.84 15.62 -15.51
N ASN A 105 12.39 15.51 -14.28
CA ASN A 105 13.01 14.66 -13.28
C ASN A 105 12.00 14.19 -12.24
N ILE A 106 12.17 12.97 -11.73
CA ILE A 106 11.52 12.48 -10.52
C ILE A 106 12.66 11.91 -9.67
N ASP A 107 12.82 12.44 -8.46
CA ASP A 107 13.77 11.88 -7.49
C ASP A 107 13.27 10.55 -6.94
N ASP A 108 14.17 9.75 -6.38
CA ASP A 108 13.82 8.48 -5.74
C ASP A 108 12.66 8.64 -4.75
N VAL A 109 11.60 7.87 -4.96
CA VAL A 109 10.39 7.93 -4.15
C VAL A 109 10.48 6.90 -3.04
N PHE A 110 10.57 7.38 -1.80
CA PHE A 110 10.55 6.52 -0.62
C PHE A 110 9.14 6.39 -0.07
N THR A 111 8.72 5.17 0.27
CA THR A 111 7.37 4.87 0.78
C THR A 111 7.41 4.04 2.06
N SER A 112 6.38 4.22 2.89
CA SER A 112 6.16 3.40 4.08
C SER A 112 4.70 2.99 4.26
N SER A 113 4.47 1.89 4.95
CA SER A 113 3.15 1.50 5.46
C SER A 113 3.28 0.72 6.76
N PHE A 114 2.23 0.73 7.60
CA PHE A 114 2.15 -0.17 8.74
C PHE A 114 0.70 -0.53 9.08
N ALA A 115 0.55 -1.68 9.75
CA ALA A 115 -0.71 -2.11 10.33
C ALA A 115 -0.48 -2.81 11.67
N ILE A 116 -1.37 -2.54 12.63
CA ILE A 116 -1.47 -3.25 13.90
C ILE A 116 -2.88 -3.79 13.98
N ASN A 117 -3.01 -5.11 14.19
CA ASN A 117 -4.31 -5.75 14.35
C ASN A 117 -4.33 -6.54 15.64
N TYR A 118 -5.38 -6.38 16.42
CA TYR A 118 -5.66 -7.20 17.59
C TYR A 118 -6.98 -7.94 17.39
N SER A 119 -6.96 -9.25 17.54
CA SER A 119 -8.12 -10.13 17.35
C SER A 119 -8.38 -10.90 18.63
N LYS A 120 -9.63 -10.87 19.11
CA LYS A 120 -10.07 -11.61 20.28
C LYS A 120 -11.30 -12.45 19.95
N PRO A 121 -11.17 -13.78 19.93
CA PRO A 121 -12.30 -14.67 19.70
C PRO A 121 -13.18 -14.78 20.96
N ASN A 122 -14.45 -15.15 20.75
CA ASN A 122 -15.44 -15.51 21.80
C ASN A 122 -15.63 -14.42 22.88
N ILE A 123 -15.75 -13.14 22.46
CA ILE A 123 -15.77 -12.04 23.43
C ILE A 123 -17.13 -11.84 24.11
N LEU A 124 -18.24 -12.00 23.42
CA LEU A 124 -19.61 -11.87 23.95
C LEU A 124 -20.40 -13.16 23.78
N PHE A 125 -20.20 -13.83 22.65
CA PHE A 125 -20.85 -15.08 22.29
C PHE A 125 -19.85 -16.07 21.74
N ASN A 126 -20.17 -17.36 21.84
CA ASN A 126 -19.40 -18.40 21.11
C ASN A 126 -19.47 -18.12 19.60
N ASN A 127 -18.39 -18.39 18.88
CA ASN A 127 -18.23 -18.11 17.45
C ASN A 127 -18.25 -16.61 17.08
N SER A 128 -18.00 -15.72 18.04
CA SER A 128 -17.79 -14.31 17.78
C SER A 128 -16.32 -13.94 17.72
N ASN A 129 -16.00 -12.82 17.05
CA ASN A 129 -14.66 -12.27 17.03
C ASN A 129 -14.71 -10.74 17.04
N LEU A 130 -13.87 -10.14 17.88
CA LEU A 130 -13.66 -8.70 17.94
C LEU A 130 -12.27 -8.39 17.41
N ASN A 131 -12.19 -7.50 16.43
CA ASN A 131 -10.93 -7.01 15.87
C ASN A 131 -10.82 -5.51 16.08
N PHE A 132 -9.65 -5.08 16.52
CA PHE A 132 -9.20 -3.69 16.50
C PHE A 132 -8.08 -3.59 15.48
N SER A 133 -8.09 -2.55 14.65
CA SER A 133 -6.97 -2.28 13.76
C SER A 133 -6.58 -0.82 13.74
N ILE A 134 -5.28 -0.60 13.58
CA ILE A 134 -4.67 0.68 13.25
C ILE A 134 -3.92 0.43 11.94
N LEU A 135 -4.22 1.20 10.92
CA LEU A 135 -3.62 1.07 9.59
C LEU A 135 -3.15 2.43 9.10
N GLN A 136 -1.89 2.52 8.70
CA GLN A 136 -1.41 3.54 7.79
C GLN A 136 -1.27 2.89 6.42
N PRO A 137 -2.08 3.26 5.41
CA PRO A 137 -1.87 2.85 4.03
C PRO A 137 -0.50 3.27 3.52
N GLN A 138 -0.09 2.74 2.37
CA GLN A 138 1.16 3.15 1.76
C GLN A 138 1.18 4.66 1.53
N ARG A 139 2.21 5.33 2.03
CA ARG A 139 2.45 6.77 1.94
C ARG A 139 3.79 7.04 1.29
N VAL A 140 3.86 8.04 0.45
CA VAL A 140 5.13 8.63 0.01
C VAL A 140 5.69 9.44 1.18
N GLU A 141 6.90 9.14 1.61
CA GLU A 141 7.58 9.83 2.72
C GLU A 141 8.56 10.89 2.21
N SER A 142 9.09 10.68 1.01
CA SER A 142 9.94 11.65 0.30
C SER A 142 9.98 11.36 -1.18
N GLY A 143 10.29 12.37 -1.95
CA GLY A 143 10.43 12.40 -3.40
C GLY A 143 10.03 13.76 -3.94
N SER A 144 10.54 14.14 -5.10
CA SER A 144 10.15 15.36 -5.79
C SER A 144 9.98 15.11 -7.28
N MET A 145 9.17 15.94 -7.93
CA MET A 145 8.96 15.91 -9.37
C MET A 145 9.19 17.30 -9.95
N THR A 146 10.08 17.38 -10.94
CA THR A 146 10.34 18.59 -11.72
C THR A 146 9.70 18.44 -13.09
N TYR A 147 8.91 19.42 -13.50
CA TYR A 147 8.15 19.40 -14.75
C TYR A 147 8.03 20.77 -15.37
N ASP A 148 7.84 20.80 -16.70
CA ASP A 148 7.66 22.01 -17.48
C ASP A 148 6.18 22.26 -17.78
N ILE A 149 5.76 23.48 -17.65
CA ILE A 149 4.45 23.94 -18.11
C ILE A 149 4.66 24.86 -19.32
N PRO A 150 4.04 24.55 -20.50
CA PRO A 150 4.11 25.43 -21.63
C PRO A 150 3.36 26.74 -21.34
N GLY A 151 4.01 27.85 -21.60
CA GLY A 151 3.45 29.17 -21.51
C GLY A 151 2.80 29.63 -22.83
N LEU A 152 2.44 30.91 -22.87
CA LEU A 152 1.93 31.54 -24.10
C LEU A 152 3.05 31.62 -25.14
N ASN A 153 2.67 31.45 -26.41
CA ASN A 153 3.58 31.60 -27.54
C ASN A 153 4.08 33.05 -27.62
N ASP A 154 5.36 33.19 -27.89
CA ASP A 154 5.91 34.47 -28.29
C ASP A 154 5.38 34.88 -29.70
N LYS A 155 5.57 36.14 -30.08
CA LYS A 155 5.10 36.68 -31.37
C LYS A 155 5.69 35.96 -32.58
N ASP A 156 6.81 35.25 -32.41
CA ASP A 156 7.46 34.40 -33.41
C ASP A 156 6.95 32.96 -33.45
N GLY A 157 5.97 32.60 -32.56
CA GLY A 157 5.38 31.29 -32.48
C GLY A 157 6.19 30.29 -31.65
N SER A 158 7.27 30.70 -30.97
CA SER A 158 8.03 29.86 -30.08
C SER A 158 7.28 29.59 -28.77
N LEU A 159 7.36 28.35 -28.27
CA LEU A 159 6.78 27.94 -26.98
C LEU A 159 7.79 28.22 -25.86
N ASN A 160 7.37 29.03 -24.92
CA ASN A 160 8.12 29.23 -23.67
C ASN A 160 7.66 28.18 -22.63
N TYR A 161 8.62 27.66 -21.87
CA TYR A 161 8.36 26.71 -20.79
C TYR A 161 8.79 27.29 -19.45
N THR A 162 7.96 27.11 -18.44
CA THR A 162 8.31 27.43 -17.05
C THR A 162 8.46 26.12 -16.30
N THR A 163 9.61 25.93 -15.66
CA THR A 163 9.93 24.73 -14.88
C THR A 163 9.44 24.90 -13.44
N TYR A 164 8.76 23.90 -12.94
CA TYR A 164 8.28 23.81 -11.56
C TYR A 164 8.82 22.55 -10.91
N THR A 165 9.01 22.61 -9.60
CA THR A 165 9.31 21.45 -8.75
C THR A 165 8.24 21.33 -7.69
N SER A 166 7.69 20.12 -7.51
CA SER A 166 6.70 19.82 -6.49
C SER A 166 7.15 18.60 -5.68
N ASP A 167 6.99 18.67 -4.37
CA ASP A 167 7.17 17.51 -3.51
C ASP A 167 6.08 16.48 -3.78
N LEU A 168 6.44 15.20 -3.71
CA LEU A 168 5.52 14.07 -3.89
C LEU A 168 4.98 13.57 -2.55
N ASP A 169 5.58 13.96 -1.44
CA ASP A 169 5.07 13.62 -0.12
C ASP A 169 3.78 14.41 0.16
N PRO A 170 2.71 13.72 0.54
CA PRO A 170 1.43 14.35 0.80
C PRO A 170 1.45 15.15 2.11
N SER A 171 0.60 16.18 2.20
CA SER A 171 0.54 17.14 3.32
C SER A 171 0.11 16.52 4.65
N GLY A 172 -0.55 15.35 4.64
CA GLY A 172 -1.06 14.67 5.81
C GLY A 172 -0.57 13.22 5.91
N ARG A 173 -1.03 12.55 6.96
CA ARG A 173 -0.75 11.13 7.21
C ARG A 173 -2.05 10.39 7.52
N GLN A 174 -2.57 9.66 6.57
CA GLN A 174 -3.76 8.85 6.81
C GLN A 174 -3.48 7.80 7.89
N VAL A 175 -4.33 7.80 8.91
CA VAL A 175 -4.38 6.73 9.91
C VAL A 175 -5.84 6.28 10.05
N ASP A 176 -6.07 5.02 9.79
CA ASP A 176 -7.36 4.37 9.95
C ASP A 176 -7.41 3.64 11.29
N LEU A 177 -8.41 3.92 12.09
CA LEU A 177 -8.76 3.15 13.29
C LEU A 177 -10.04 2.39 13.00
N SER A 178 -10.06 1.06 13.15
CA SER A 178 -11.29 0.31 12.99
C SER A 178 -11.57 -0.65 14.14
N ILE A 179 -12.87 -0.83 14.41
CA ILE A 179 -13.40 -1.84 15.33
C ILE A 179 -14.39 -2.67 14.52
N LYS A 180 -14.12 -3.97 14.42
CA LYS A 180 -14.95 -4.93 13.68
C LYS A 180 -15.40 -6.04 14.61
N TYR A 181 -16.72 -6.19 14.74
CA TYR A 181 -17.30 -7.31 15.47
C TYR A 181 -17.98 -8.25 14.46
N SER A 182 -17.72 -9.55 14.61
CA SER A 182 -18.36 -10.57 13.78
C SER A 182 -18.87 -11.71 14.65
N ILE A 183 -20.01 -12.29 14.28
CA ILE A 183 -20.60 -13.45 14.90
C ILE A 183 -21.12 -14.41 13.82
N ALA A 184 -20.80 -15.69 13.94
CA ALA A 184 -21.34 -16.75 13.08
C ALA A 184 -22.38 -17.56 13.85
N ASN A 185 -23.53 -17.83 13.21
CA ASN A 185 -24.52 -18.75 13.77
C ASN A 185 -24.21 -20.21 13.35
N LYS A 186 -24.97 -21.16 13.89
CA LYS A 186 -24.82 -22.59 13.60
C LYS A 186 -25.22 -22.97 12.17
N THR A 187 -25.93 -22.09 11.47
CA THR A 187 -26.42 -22.32 10.09
C THR A 187 -25.47 -21.75 9.03
N GLY A 188 -24.24 -21.34 9.40
CA GLY A 188 -23.27 -20.79 8.46
C GLY A 188 -23.45 -19.29 8.13
N ILE A 189 -24.42 -18.62 8.75
CA ILE A 189 -24.62 -17.19 8.53
C ILE A 189 -23.67 -16.40 9.44
N LYS A 190 -22.88 -15.50 8.85
CA LYS A 190 -21.96 -14.60 9.56
C LYS A 190 -22.44 -13.16 9.45
N TYR A 191 -22.64 -12.51 10.59
CA TYR A 191 -22.97 -11.08 10.70
C TYR A 191 -21.71 -10.31 11.05
N ILE A 192 -21.52 -9.14 10.44
CA ILE A 192 -20.34 -8.29 10.64
C ILE A 192 -20.83 -6.86 10.81
N ILE A 193 -20.32 -6.18 11.83
CA ILE A 193 -20.45 -4.73 12.02
C ILE A 193 -19.04 -4.17 12.14
N GLU A 194 -18.78 -3.12 11.39
CA GLU A 194 -17.49 -2.42 11.39
C GLU A 194 -17.70 -0.92 11.54
N ASN A 195 -16.94 -0.32 12.44
CA ASN A 195 -16.83 1.13 12.60
C ASN A 195 -15.39 1.52 12.25
N LYS A 196 -15.24 2.55 11.43
CA LYS A 196 -13.94 3.04 11.00
C LYS A 196 -13.89 4.56 11.16
N LEU A 197 -12.78 5.04 11.72
CA LEU A 197 -12.38 6.45 11.77
C LEU A 197 -11.13 6.61 10.92
N THR A 198 -11.12 7.59 10.05
CA THR A 198 -9.96 7.91 9.19
C THR A 198 -9.55 9.34 9.44
N ASN A 199 -8.30 9.55 9.82
CA ASN A 199 -7.65 10.85 9.83
C ASN A 199 -6.90 11.06 8.52
N ASP A 200 -6.91 12.29 7.98
CA ASP A 200 -6.17 12.67 6.75
C ASP A 200 -6.37 11.70 5.59
N HIS A 201 -7.62 11.43 5.23
CA HIS A 201 -7.98 10.52 4.15
C HIS A 201 -7.22 10.85 2.84
N GLY A 202 -6.61 9.82 2.23
CA GLY A 202 -5.75 9.97 1.05
C GLY A 202 -4.42 10.66 1.37
N HIS A 203 -4.01 10.70 2.64
CA HIS A 203 -2.82 11.42 3.13
C HIS A 203 -2.87 12.94 2.91
N VAL A 204 -4.05 13.50 2.77
CA VAL A 204 -4.24 14.96 2.67
C VAL A 204 -4.62 15.50 4.03
N SER A 205 -3.86 16.48 4.55
CA SER A 205 -4.15 17.12 5.83
C SER A 205 -5.53 17.78 5.80
N ARG A 206 -6.39 17.41 6.75
CA ARG A 206 -7.77 17.89 6.90
C ARG A 206 -8.11 18.10 8.37
N ASP A 207 -8.96 19.08 8.64
CA ASP A 207 -9.39 19.38 10.00
C ASP A 207 -10.46 18.40 10.54
N ASN A 208 -11.07 17.60 9.67
CA ASN A 208 -12.18 16.70 10.02
C ASN A 208 -11.77 15.24 9.92
N LEU A 209 -12.27 14.43 10.86
CA LEU A 209 -12.20 12.97 10.81
C LEU A 209 -13.33 12.43 9.93
N ASP A 210 -13.00 11.50 9.05
CA ASP A 210 -13.98 10.72 8.29
C ASP A 210 -14.47 9.54 9.15
N TYR A 211 -15.77 9.36 9.24
CA TYR A 211 -16.39 8.28 9.98
C TYR A 211 -17.24 7.39 9.08
N GLN A 212 -17.05 6.07 9.20
CA GLN A 212 -17.78 5.08 8.44
C GLN A 212 -18.34 3.98 9.33
N ILE A 213 -19.59 3.60 9.12
CA ILE A 213 -20.21 2.40 9.71
C ILE A 213 -20.62 1.49 8.56
N ALA A 214 -20.27 0.22 8.65
CA ALA A 214 -20.68 -0.81 7.71
C ALA A 214 -21.29 -1.99 8.48
N ALA A 215 -22.38 -2.54 7.93
CA ALA A 215 -22.97 -3.80 8.37
C ALA A 215 -23.11 -4.74 7.17
N SER A 216 -22.70 -5.99 7.34
CA SER A 216 -22.79 -7.00 6.28
C SER A 216 -23.19 -8.37 6.83
N MET A 217 -23.77 -9.18 5.95
CA MET A 217 -24.16 -10.55 6.21
C MET A 217 -23.57 -11.45 5.12
N MET A 218 -22.89 -12.52 5.53
CA MET A 218 -22.27 -13.49 4.62
C MET A 218 -22.95 -14.86 4.86
N PHE A 219 -23.15 -15.59 3.78
CA PHE A 219 -23.71 -16.94 3.79
C PHE A 219 -22.64 -17.90 3.25
N ASP A 220 -22.31 -18.96 4.00
CA ASP A 220 -21.54 -20.08 3.50
C ASP A 220 -22.52 -21.15 2.98
N PHE A 221 -22.46 -21.46 1.68
CA PHE A 221 -23.27 -22.47 1.01
C PHE A 221 -22.50 -23.77 0.83
#